data_e7f0d7988d5951b3f53ff0b59d141b5a
#
_entry.id   e7f0d7988d5951b3f53ff0b59d141b5a
#
_cell.length_a   1.000
_cell.length_b   1.000
_cell.length_c   1.000
_cell.angle_alpha   90.00
_cell.angle_beta   90.00
_cell.angle_gamma   90.00
#
_symmetry.space_group_name_H-M   'P 1'
#
loop_
_entity.id
_entity.type
_entity.pdbx_description
1 polymer ?
#
loop_
_entity_poly.entity_id
_entity_poly.type
_entity_poly.pdbx_seq_one_letter_code
_entity_poly.pdbx_strand_id
1 'polypeptide(L)'
;MVQTDLGLGIDYNETAKNARKFLSKGINKYLYKAGMHRNQLKSPTLNLAGGGSSGGNHAEDKIINGMEAIRMCHCIKDTLENCEPLTYQIISAVYLEGLKDWQMADKLSYSPSQYQNIKRTALCEFAERFEGFETRYSFDRNDYVCLVKKIGE
;
A
#
# COMPACT_ATOMS: atom_id res chain seq x y z
N MET A 1 -21.25 -3.81 -12.91
CA MET A 1 -20.93 -4.43 -12.47
C MET A 1 -21.27 -4.80 -11.38
N VAL A 2 -21.37 -5.35 -10.85
CA VAL A 2 -21.83 -5.67 -9.93
C VAL A 2 -21.37 -6.34 -9.02
N GLN A 3 -20.87 -6.39 -8.49
CA GLN A 3 -20.34 -7.04 -7.69
C GLN A 3 -20.97 -7.30 -6.67
N THR A 4 -21.50 -7.28 -6.20
CA THR A 4 -22.17 -7.40 -5.22
C THR A 4 -22.41 -8.51 -4.79
N ASP A 5 -22.75 -9.11 -4.97
CA ASP A 5 -22.96 -10.26 -4.73
C ASP A 5 -22.95 -10.78 -3.46
N LEU A 6 -23.62 -11.52 -2.98
CA LEU A 6 -23.60 -12.22 -1.77
C LEU A 6 -23.57 -11.31 -0.59
N GLY A 7 -23.92 -10.12 -0.73
CA GLY A 7 -23.92 -9.25 0.41
C GLY A 7 -22.54 -8.92 0.91
N LEU A 8 -21.56 -9.29 0.12
CA LEU A 8 -20.21 -8.97 0.48
C LEU A 8 -19.71 -7.79 -0.30
N GLY A 9 -20.60 -7.00 -0.81
CA GLY A 9 -20.22 -5.88 -1.65
C GLY A 9 -19.23 -4.94 -0.98
N ILE A 10 -18.34 -4.39 -1.78
CA ILE A 10 -17.33 -3.50 -1.30
C ILE A 10 -17.74 -2.08 -1.65
N ASP A 11 -17.56 -1.17 -0.71
CA ASP A 11 -17.74 0.24 -0.98
C ASP A 11 -16.47 0.73 -1.64
N TYR A 12 -16.49 0.80 -2.97
CA TYR A 12 -15.27 1.09 -3.72
C TYR A 12 -14.79 2.52 -3.51
N ASN A 13 -15.69 3.46 -3.30
CA ASN A 13 -15.26 4.84 -3.07
C ASN A 13 -14.54 4.97 -1.74
N GLU A 14 -15.09 4.38 -0.68
CA GLU A 14 -14.43 4.43 0.62
C GLU A 14 -13.16 3.61 0.64
N THR A 15 -13.16 2.46 -0.02
CA THR A 15 -11.97 1.64 -0.08
C THR A 15 -10.83 2.37 -0.80
N ALA A 16 -11.15 3.01 -1.92
CA ALA A 16 -10.13 3.78 -2.64
C ALA A 16 -9.61 4.94 -1.81
N LYS A 17 -10.50 5.58 -1.06
CA LYS A 17 -10.11 6.68 -0.19
C LYS A 17 -9.16 6.19 0.91
N ASN A 18 -9.47 5.04 1.49
CA ASN A 18 -8.62 4.45 2.52
C ASN A 18 -7.25 4.08 1.96
N ALA A 19 -7.23 3.47 0.77
CA ALA A 19 -5.97 3.12 0.14
C ALA A 19 -5.14 4.35 -0.18
N ARG A 20 -5.78 5.40 -0.66
CA ARG A 20 -5.08 6.64 -0.96
C ARG A 20 -4.45 7.24 0.28
N LYS A 21 -5.20 7.28 1.37
CA LYS A 21 -4.67 7.80 2.63
C LYS A 21 -3.49 6.96 3.11
N PHE A 22 -3.61 5.66 3.02
CA PHE A 22 -2.55 4.77 3.46
C PHE A 22 -1.29 4.99 2.62
N LEU A 23 -1.44 5.01 1.31
CA LEU A 23 -0.28 5.14 0.42
C LEU A 23 0.34 6.53 0.48
N SER A 24 -0.46 7.56 0.71
CA SER A 24 0.10 8.91 0.76
C SER A 24 0.67 9.25 2.13
N LYS A 25 0.08 8.76 3.21
CA LYS A 25 0.55 9.11 4.55
C LYS A 25 0.74 7.93 5.46
N GLY A 26 -0.13 6.96 5.40
CA GLY A 26 -0.10 5.86 6.37
C GLY A 26 1.17 5.06 6.36
N ILE A 27 1.80 4.90 5.21
CA ILE A 27 3.01 4.09 5.15
C ILE A 27 4.22 4.82 5.72
N ASN A 28 4.13 6.13 5.93
CA ASN A 28 5.27 6.89 6.40
C ASN A 28 5.83 6.37 7.71
N LYS A 29 4.96 6.03 8.64
CA LYS A 29 5.44 5.56 9.93
C LYS A 29 6.19 4.24 9.82
N TYR A 30 5.78 3.38 8.89
CA TYR A 30 6.48 2.11 8.69
C TYR A 30 7.82 2.34 8.00
N LEU A 31 7.83 3.20 7.00
CA LEU A 31 9.08 3.53 6.32
C LEU A 31 10.08 4.15 7.29
N TYR A 32 9.59 5.07 8.10
CA TYR A 32 10.43 5.76 9.04
C TYR A 32 11.06 4.77 10.03
N LYS A 33 10.22 3.91 10.61
CA LYS A 33 10.73 2.94 11.57
C LYS A 33 11.61 1.87 10.95
N ALA A 34 11.36 1.53 9.69
CA ALA A 34 12.17 0.56 8.99
C ALA A 34 13.47 1.16 8.44
N GLY A 35 13.61 2.48 8.50
CA GLY A 35 14.78 3.13 7.94
C GLY A 35 14.79 3.09 6.43
N MET A 36 13.63 3.14 5.81
CA MET A 36 13.51 3.00 4.37
C MET A 36 12.83 4.20 3.73
N HIS A 37 12.97 4.29 2.44
CA HIS A 37 12.35 5.36 1.67
C HIS A 37 11.37 4.80 0.66
N ARG A 38 10.46 5.65 0.18
CA ARG A 38 9.41 5.20 -0.73
C ARG A 38 9.93 4.49 -1.97
N ASN A 39 11.01 5.00 -2.56
CA ASN A 39 11.50 4.40 -3.77
C ASN A 39 12.05 2.99 -3.55
N GLN A 40 12.36 2.63 -2.33
CA GLN A 40 12.84 1.28 -2.07
C GLN A 40 11.71 0.26 -2.16
N LEU A 41 10.47 0.70 -2.04
CA LEU A 41 9.34 -0.21 -2.18
C LEU A 41 9.14 -0.68 -3.61
N LYS A 42 9.71 0.02 -4.58
CA LYS A 42 9.60 -0.44 -5.95
C LYS A 42 10.89 -1.10 -6.42
N SER A 43 11.88 -1.15 -5.58
CA SER A 43 13.14 -1.75 -5.97
C SER A 43 13.02 -3.27 -6.00
N PRO A 44 13.62 -3.94 -6.96
CA PRO A 44 13.53 -5.41 -6.99
C PRO A 44 14.14 -6.06 -5.76
N THR A 45 15.07 -5.38 -5.11
CA THR A 45 15.64 -5.96 -3.92
C THR A 45 15.41 -5.05 -2.77
N LEU A 46 14.76 -5.55 -1.77
CA LEU A 46 14.51 -4.77 -0.59
C LEU A 46 15.67 -4.99 0.34
N ASN A 47 16.41 -3.97 0.56
CA ASN A 47 17.59 -4.10 1.38
C ASN A 47 17.25 -4.03 2.86
N LEU A 48 17.43 -5.14 3.54
CA LEU A 48 17.12 -5.17 4.94
C LEU A 48 18.21 -4.66 5.81
N ALA A 49 19.33 -4.45 5.27
CA ALA A 49 20.44 -4.12 6.07
C ALA A 49 20.30 -2.81 6.77
N GLY A 50 19.42 -2.03 6.29
CA GLY A 50 19.35 -0.76 6.88
C GLY A 50 18.97 -0.76 8.30
N GLY A 51 18.48 -1.74 8.74
CA GLY A 51 18.00 -1.70 10.02
C GLY A 51 18.94 -1.55 11.09
N GLY A 52 19.92 -1.32 10.90
CA GLY A 52 20.83 -1.36 11.85
C GLY A 52 20.58 -0.75 13.01
N SER A 53 20.77 -0.87 14.02
CA SER A 53 20.50 -0.26 14.95
C SER A 53 21.24 -0.12 15.90
N SER A 54 21.22 0.51 16.74
CA SER A 54 21.92 0.85 17.56
C SER A 54 21.75 0.39 18.81
N GLY A 55 22.29 0.27 19.64
CA GLY A 55 22.21 -0.32 20.84
C GLY A 55 21.55 0.40 21.92
N GLY A 56 21.56 0.01 23.05
CA GLY A 56 20.90 0.67 24.14
C GLY A 56 19.77 -0.16 24.68
N ASN A 57 19.27 0.20 25.79
CA ASN A 57 18.19 -0.57 26.36
C ASN A 57 16.92 -0.42 25.62
N HIS A 58 16.72 0.72 25.04
CA HIS A 58 15.54 0.90 24.25
C HIS A 58 15.67 0.18 22.93
N ALA A 59 16.85 -0.35 22.67
CA ALA A 59 17.11 -1.00 21.40
C ALA A 59 16.20 -2.18 21.18
N GLU A 60 15.84 -2.86 22.23
CA GLU A 60 15.03 -4.04 22.07
C GLU A 60 13.65 -3.70 21.57
N ASP A 61 12.99 -2.71 22.18
CA ASP A 61 11.70 -2.28 21.70
C ASP A 61 11.81 -1.67 20.32
N LYS A 62 12.86 -0.88 20.08
CA LYS A 62 13.05 -0.31 18.78
C LYS A 62 13.30 -1.37 17.73
N ILE A 63 14.05 -2.39 18.06
CA ILE A 63 14.34 -3.46 17.13
C ILE A 63 13.05 -4.21 16.79
N ILE A 64 12.23 -4.50 17.80
CA ILE A 64 10.98 -5.18 17.56
C ILE A 64 10.08 -4.34 16.67
N ASN A 65 9.94 -3.05 16.99
CA ASN A 65 9.15 -2.17 16.17
C ASN A 65 9.72 -2.02 14.77
N GLY A 66 11.04 -1.97 14.68
CA GLY A 66 11.69 -1.89 13.38
C GLY A 66 11.45 -3.13 12.56
N MET A 67 11.51 -4.31 13.17
CA MET A 67 11.27 -5.54 12.46
C MET A 67 9.83 -5.63 11.98
N GLU A 68 8.89 -5.20 12.81
CA GLU A 68 7.50 -5.17 12.36
C GLU A 68 7.32 -4.20 11.20
N ALA A 69 7.99 -3.07 11.28
CA ALA A 69 7.91 -2.09 10.20
C ALA A 69 8.52 -2.64 8.92
N ILE A 70 9.63 -3.36 9.03
CA ILE A 70 10.25 -3.98 7.87
C ILE A 70 9.31 -5.02 7.26
N ARG A 71 8.66 -5.83 8.10
CA ARG A 71 7.71 -6.80 7.61
C ARG A 71 6.55 -6.12 6.89
N MET A 72 6.06 -5.03 7.44
CA MET A 72 4.98 -4.29 6.78
C MET A 72 5.44 -3.73 5.43
N CYS A 73 6.66 -3.22 5.35
CA CYS A 73 7.19 -2.73 4.08
C CYS A 73 7.31 -3.85 3.06
N HIS A 74 7.73 -5.03 3.48
CA HIS A 74 7.76 -6.19 2.59
C HIS A 74 6.34 -6.55 2.14
N CYS A 75 5.38 -6.49 3.05
CA CYS A 75 4.00 -6.79 2.72
C CYS A 75 3.46 -5.81 1.67
N ILE A 76 3.75 -4.54 1.84
CA ILE A 76 3.33 -3.52 0.89
C ILE A 76 3.98 -3.77 -0.48
N LYS A 77 5.27 -4.05 -0.48
CA LYS A 77 5.98 -4.30 -1.71
C LYS A 77 5.44 -5.54 -2.43
N ASP A 78 5.23 -6.62 -1.69
CA ASP A 78 4.68 -7.84 -2.28
C ASP A 78 3.30 -7.59 -2.86
N THR A 79 2.48 -6.82 -2.16
CA THR A 79 1.16 -6.49 -2.65
C THR A 79 1.25 -5.77 -3.99
N LEU A 80 2.10 -4.76 -4.06
CA LEU A 80 2.25 -3.99 -5.29
C LEU A 80 2.73 -4.87 -6.43
N GLU A 81 3.69 -5.73 -6.18
CA GLU A 81 4.25 -6.57 -7.22
C GLU A 81 3.26 -7.60 -7.73
N ASN A 82 2.25 -7.89 -6.95
CA ASN A 82 1.23 -8.84 -7.36
C ASN A 82 -0.02 -8.18 -7.93
N CYS A 83 -0.05 -6.87 -8.02
CA CYS A 83 -1.16 -6.19 -8.65
C CYS A 83 -1.02 -6.25 -10.16
N GLU A 84 -2.09 -5.93 -10.85
CA GLU A 84 -2.06 -5.86 -12.31
C GLU A 84 -1.02 -4.81 -12.73
N PRO A 85 -0.42 -4.99 -13.90
CA PRO A 85 0.64 -4.06 -14.33
C PRO A 85 0.22 -2.59 -14.33
N LEU A 86 -0.99 -2.29 -14.75
CA LEU A 86 -1.44 -0.91 -14.78
C LEU A 86 -1.58 -0.35 -13.37
N THR A 87 -2.08 -1.16 -12.44
CA THR A 87 -2.19 -0.75 -11.05
C THR A 87 -0.80 -0.46 -10.48
N TYR A 88 0.13 -1.36 -10.72
CA TYR A 88 1.50 -1.18 -10.26
C TYR A 88 2.08 0.12 -10.81
N GLN A 89 1.86 0.36 -12.10
CA GLN A 89 2.37 1.56 -12.75
C GLN A 89 1.83 2.82 -12.10
N ILE A 90 0.53 2.88 -11.92
CA ILE A 90 -0.10 4.09 -11.39
C ILE A 90 0.32 4.32 -9.95
N ILE A 91 0.24 3.29 -9.13
CA ILE A 91 0.54 3.46 -7.70
C ILE A 91 2.02 3.77 -7.49
N SER A 92 2.89 3.09 -8.22
CA SER A 92 4.32 3.36 -8.10
C SER A 92 4.65 4.78 -8.52
N ALA A 93 4.12 5.22 -9.65
CA ALA A 93 4.44 6.54 -10.15
C ALA A 93 3.93 7.64 -9.24
N VAL A 94 2.70 7.51 -8.79
CA VAL A 94 2.09 8.58 -8.02
C VAL A 94 2.54 8.57 -6.56
N TYR A 95 2.54 7.41 -5.93
CA TYR A 95 2.78 7.34 -4.50
C TYR A 95 4.22 7.03 -4.11
N LEU A 96 4.98 6.42 -4.98
CA LEU A 96 6.37 6.12 -4.67
C LEU A 96 7.35 7.06 -5.36
N GLU A 97 7.01 7.54 -6.55
CA GLU A 97 7.89 8.43 -7.28
C GLU A 97 7.46 9.89 -7.22
N GLY A 98 6.25 10.15 -6.79
CA GLY A 98 5.80 11.52 -6.62
C GLY A 98 5.24 12.21 -7.85
N LEU A 99 4.89 11.46 -8.89
CA LEU A 99 4.26 12.05 -10.05
C LEU A 99 2.87 12.57 -9.67
N LYS A 100 2.48 13.64 -10.30
CA LYS A 100 1.13 14.16 -10.10
C LYS A 100 0.15 13.39 -10.96
N ASP A 101 -1.10 13.38 -10.54
CA ASP A 101 -2.13 12.66 -11.27
C ASP A 101 -2.25 13.13 -12.71
N TRP A 102 -2.17 14.44 -12.96
CA TRP A 102 -2.30 14.93 -14.31
C TRP A 102 -1.14 14.46 -15.20
N GLN A 103 0.06 14.34 -14.60
CA GLN A 103 1.21 13.84 -15.33
C GLN A 103 1.02 12.39 -15.71
N MET A 104 0.47 11.61 -14.80
CA MET A 104 0.25 10.20 -15.06
C MET A 104 -0.87 10.00 -16.09
N ALA A 105 -1.93 10.77 -15.99
CA ALA A 105 -3.01 10.71 -16.97
C ALA A 105 -2.49 11.02 -18.37
N ASP A 106 -1.65 12.03 -18.46
CA ASP A 106 -1.06 12.41 -19.73
C ASP A 106 -0.15 11.30 -20.27
N LYS A 107 0.68 10.76 -19.41
CA LYS A 107 1.59 9.70 -19.79
C LYS A 107 0.85 8.47 -20.31
N LEU A 108 -0.30 8.16 -19.74
CA LEU A 108 -1.08 7.01 -20.15
C LEU A 108 -2.10 7.33 -21.23
N SER A 109 -2.16 8.58 -21.65
CA SER A 109 -3.08 9.04 -22.70
C SER A 109 -4.54 8.87 -22.29
N TYR A 110 -4.85 9.11 -21.05
CA TYR A 110 -6.22 9.07 -20.57
C TYR A 110 -6.74 10.48 -20.34
N SER A 111 -8.04 10.67 -20.52
CA SER A 111 -8.66 11.91 -20.11
C SER A 111 -8.66 11.98 -18.58
N PRO A 112 -8.79 13.17 -18.00
CA PRO A 112 -8.81 13.27 -16.55
C PRO A 112 -9.88 12.40 -15.89
N SER A 113 -11.08 12.34 -16.44
CA SER A 113 -12.11 11.54 -15.82
C SER A 113 -11.87 10.04 -16.00
N GLN A 114 -11.37 9.62 -17.15
CA GLN A 114 -11.00 8.23 -17.33
C GLN A 114 -9.93 7.83 -16.34
N TYR A 115 -8.93 8.68 -16.19
CA TYR A 115 -7.82 8.40 -15.29
C TYR A 115 -8.31 8.25 -13.86
N GLN A 116 -9.23 9.12 -13.41
CA GLN A 116 -9.72 9.02 -12.03
C GLN A 116 -10.47 7.71 -11.80
N ASN A 117 -11.23 7.25 -12.77
CA ASN A 117 -11.90 5.96 -12.66
C ASN A 117 -10.91 4.81 -12.60
N ILE A 118 -9.90 4.85 -13.45
CA ILE A 118 -8.89 3.81 -13.49
C ILE A 118 -8.08 3.82 -12.20
N LYS A 119 -7.76 4.99 -11.70
CA LYS A 119 -7.01 5.10 -10.45
C LYS A 119 -7.82 4.56 -9.29
N ARG A 120 -9.13 4.82 -9.25
CA ARG A 120 -9.98 4.29 -8.19
C ARG A 120 -9.96 2.76 -8.21
N THR A 121 -10.06 2.17 -9.40
CA THR A 121 -9.99 0.72 -9.54
C THR A 121 -8.63 0.20 -9.06
N ALA A 122 -7.57 0.90 -9.43
CA ALA A 122 -6.22 0.50 -9.01
C ALA A 122 -6.08 0.55 -7.48
N LEU A 123 -6.61 1.59 -6.87
CA LEU A 123 -6.53 1.71 -5.41
C LEU A 123 -7.33 0.61 -4.72
N CYS A 124 -8.47 0.27 -5.28
CA CYS A 124 -9.29 -0.81 -4.71
C CYS A 124 -8.60 -2.16 -4.89
N GLU A 125 -7.97 -2.39 -6.02
CA GLU A 125 -7.22 -3.62 -6.22
C GLU A 125 -6.11 -3.74 -5.18
N PHE A 126 -5.38 -2.65 -4.99
CA PHE A 126 -4.33 -2.67 -3.99
C PHE A 126 -4.90 -3.01 -2.61
N ALA A 127 -6.01 -2.39 -2.23
CA ALA A 127 -6.60 -2.61 -0.92
C ALA A 127 -7.00 -4.06 -0.73
N GLU A 128 -7.63 -4.65 -1.73
CA GLU A 128 -8.09 -6.03 -1.60
C GLU A 128 -6.93 -7.01 -1.55
N ARG A 129 -5.92 -6.81 -2.39
CA ARG A 129 -4.76 -7.70 -2.36
C ARG A 129 -3.96 -7.51 -1.09
N PHE A 130 -3.90 -6.28 -0.59
CA PHE A 130 -3.17 -5.99 0.64
C PHE A 130 -3.77 -6.75 1.82
N GLU A 131 -5.10 -6.81 1.88
CA GLU A 131 -5.76 -7.55 2.94
C GLU A 131 -5.34 -9.03 2.89
N GLY A 132 -5.28 -9.59 1.70
CA GLY A 132 -4.83 -10.97 1.55
C GLY A 132 -3.39 -11.17 1.97
N PHE A 133 -2.53 -10.21 1.66
CA PHE A 133 -1.13 -10.31 2.05
C PHE A 133 -0.93 -10.08 3.54
N GLU A 134 -1.75 -9.25 4.18
CA GLU A 134 -1.70 -9.12 5.63
C GLU A 134 -1.96 -10.46 6.30
N THR A 135 -2.92 -11.20 5.77
CA THR A 135 -3.21 -12.53 6.28
C THR A 135 -2.05 -13.48 6.03
N ARG A 136 -1.48 -13.42 4.83
CA ARG A 136 -0.37 -14.29 4.49
C ARG A 136 0.86 -14.02 5.35
N TYR A 137 1.07 -12.77 5.72
CA TYR A 137 2.18 -12.41 6.59
C TYR A 137 1.89 -12.72 8.05
N SER A 138 0.68 -13.14 8.36
CA SER A 138 0.26 -13.50 9.71
C SER A 138 0.39 -12.34 10.69
N PHE A 139 0.02 -11.14 10.24
CA PHE A 139 -0.02 -10.03 11.16
C PHE A 139 -1.12 -10.25 12.17
N ASP A 140 -0.96 -9.68 13.36
CA ASP A 140 -1.98 -9.72 14.36
C ASP A 140 -3.19 -8.96 13.83
N ARG A 141 -4.38 -9.47 14.03
CA ARG A 141 -5.56 -8.81 13.52
C ARG A 141 -5.68 -7.37 14.00
N ASN A 142 -5.21 -7.10 15.19
CA ASN A 142 -5.25 -5.74 15.70
C ASN A 142 -4.33 -4.79 14.93
N ASP A 143 -3.38 -5.35 14.20
CA ASP A 143 -2.44 -4.55 13.44
C ASP A 143 -2.83 -4.40 11.98
N TYR A 144 -3.94 -5.00 11.57
CA TYR A 144 -4.40 -4.87 10.19
C TYR A 144 -4.75 -3.42 9.92
N VAL A 145 -4.40 -2.96 8.73
CA VAL A 145 -4.68 -1.57 8.34
C VAL A 145 -6.15 -1.39 7.98
N CYS A 146 -6.80 -2.43 7.50
CA CYS A 146 -8.23 -2.40 7.21
C CYS A 146 -8.59 -1.37 6.14
N LEU A 147 -8.04 -1.55 4.96
CA LEU A 147 -8.34 -0.65 3.86
C LEU A 147 -9.68 -0.93 3.20
N VAL A 148 -10.08 -2.19 3.14
CA VAL A 148 -11.31 -2.56 2.47
C VAL A 148 -12.49 -2.20 3.34
N LYS A 149 -13.44 -1.46 2.74
CA LYS A 149 -14.66 -1.08 3.45
C LYS A 149 -15.82 -1.81 2.79
N LYS A 150 -16.63 -2.48 3.57
CA LYS A 150 -17.77 -3.20 3.04
C LYS A 150 -19.03 -2.38 3.16
N ILE A 151 -19.93 -2.59 2.21
CA ILE A 151 -21.19 -1.87 2.22
C ILE A 151 -21.97 -2.30 3.45
N GLY A 152 -22.49 -1.32 4.15
CA GLY A 152 -23.26 -1.63 5.34
C GLY A 152 -22.49 -1.59 6.62
N GLU A 153 -21.20 -1.37 6.55
CA GLU A 153 -20.41 -1.26 7.78
C GLU A 153 -20.22 0.14 8.30
#